data_196c9b09a500cdf320bb54f70a13cfec
#
_entry.id   196c9b09a500cdf320bb54f70a13cfec
#
_cell.length_a   1.000
_cell.length_b   1.000
_cell.length_c   1.000
_cell.angle_alpha   90.00
_cell.angle_beta   90.00
_cell.angle_gamma   90.00
#
_symmetry.space_group_name_H-M   'P 1'
#
loop_
_entity.id
_entity.type
_entity.pdbx_description
1 polymer ?
#
loop_
_entity_poly.entity_id
_entity_poly.type
_entity_poly.pdbx_seq_one_letter_code
_entity_poly.pdbx_strand_id
1 'polypeptide(L)'
;RRGEACPTLRFYEWEPACLSLGYFQDVDKEVDIKSLERLGVDLVRRPTGGKAVLHDDELTYSVAIPERDLPGTVLETYKLLSEAIVNGLRSLGVAAEMVSLERGVTVRDSRFQQAACFSAPSWYEVVALGKKIVGSAQVRRGGIILQHGSIPFHMDAAKVVKCLKTSSQAQADRLESMLSNKSAGLCQVCNTNITRRDVEASLVLSFTHTLGWNIEKGYLTKDEIQESLELSQNKYGQESWTMTRGKQSADIDLT
;
A
#
# COMPACT_ATOMS: atom_id res chain seq x y z
N ARG A 1 6.64 16.55 -10.69
CA ARG A 1 5.79 17.67 -11.14
C ARG A 1 6.47 18.59 -12.16
N ARG A 2 7.79 18.74 -12.10
CA ARG A 2 8.55 19.61 -13.05
C ARG A 2 8.69 18.99 -14.45
N GLY A 3 8.30 17.73 -14.64
CA GLY A 3 8.40 17.03 -15.94
C GLY A 3 9.81 16.56 -16.29
N GLU A 4 10.74 16.63 -15.34
CA GLU A 4 12.16 16.33 -15.53
C GLU A 4 12.53 14.90 -15.12
N ALA A 5 11.72 14.28 -14.25
CA ALA A 5 11.98 12.92 -13.76
C ALA A 5 11.38 11.87 -14.69
N CYS A 6 12.15 10.82 -14.95
CA CYS A 6 11.66 9.62 -15.63
C CYS A 6 10.64 8.85 -14.78
N PRO A 7 9.78 8.03 -15.41
CA PRO A 7 8.99 7.04 -14.68
C PRO A 7 9.89 6.24 -13.75
N THR A 8 9.46 6.08 -12.50
CA THR A 8 10.29 5.50 -11.46
C THR A 8 9.57 4.35 -10.76
N LEU A 9 10.21 3.18 -10.73
CA LEU A 9 9.85 2.07 -9.86
C LEU A 9 10.82 2.07 -8.67
N ARG A 10 10.28 2.03 -7.46
CA ARG A 10 11.06 2.06 -6.23
C ARG A 10 10.61 0.96 -5.29
N PHE A 11 11.58 0.35 -4.58
CA PHE A 11 11.36 -0.60 -3.50
C PHE A 11 11.95 -0.07 -2.20
N TYR A 12 11.28 -0.34 -1.07
CA TYR A 12 11.76 0.06 0.24
C TYR A 12 11.08 -0.74 1.37
N GLU A 13 11.66 -0.68 2.53
CA GLU A 13 11.19 -1.28 3.78
C GLU A 13 10.95 -0.18 4.82
N TRP A 14 10.38 -0.55 5.94
CA TRP A 14 10.04 0.36 7.02
C TRP A 14 10.78 -0.03 8.29
N GLU A 15 11.47 0.94 8.90
CA GLU A 15 12.20 0.80 10.17
C GLU A 15 12.01 2.08 10.99
N PRO A 16 11.34 2.02 12.14
CA PRO A 16 10.61 0.88 12.71
C PRO A 16 9.35 0.49 11.90
N ALA A 17 8.66 -0.58 12.32
CA ALA A 17 7.36 -0.92 11.77
C ALA A 17 6.40 0.28 11.83
N CYS A 18 5.53 0.44 10.83
CA CYS A 18 4.71 1.63 10.69
C CYS A 18 3.28 1.32 10.28
N LEU A 19 2.30 1.93 10.94
CA LEU A 19 0.90 1.93 10.51
C LEU A 19 0.65 3.10 9.56
N SER A 20 0.42 2.84 8.28
CA SER A 20 0.04 3.89 7.33
C SER A 20 -1.47 4.00 7.20
N LEU A 21 -2.01 5.19 7.43
CA LEU A 21 -3.41 5.51 7.22
C LEU A 21 -3.67 5.93 5.78
N GLY A 22 -4.81 5.52 5.23
CA GLY A 22 -5.33 6.12 4.01
C GLY A 22 -5.74 7.56 4.23
N TYR A 23 -5.68 8.37 3.18
CA TYR A 23 -5.89 9.82 3.25
C TYR A 23 -7.18 10.23 4.00
N PHE A 24 -8.28 9.48 3.81
CA PHE A 24 -9.59 9.82 4.38
C PHE A 24 -9.88 9.22 5.75
N GLN A 25 -9.01 8.36 6.31
CA GLN A 25 -9.24 7.72 7.59
C GLN A 25 -9.15 8.71 8.77
N ASP A 26 -9.92 8.42 9.80
CA ASP A 26 -10.00 9.21 11.04
C ASP A 26 -9.17 8.51 12.13
N VAL A 27 -8.09 9.16 12.57
CA VAL A 27 -7.18 8.61 13.58
C VAL A 27 -7.92 8.31 14.88
N ASP A 28 -8.74 9.28 15.34
CA ASP A 28 -9.42 9.17 16.63
C ASP A 28 -10.42 8.02 16.67
N LYS A 29 -10.96 7.61 15.52
CA LYS A 29 -11.94 6.53 15.44
C LYS A 29 -11.34 5.17 15.13
N GLU A 30 -10.19 5.14 14.44
CA GLU A 30 -9.70 3.92 13.82
C GLU A 30 -8.39 3.41 14.43
N VAL A 31 -7.61 4.24 15.14
CA VAL A 31 -6.26 3.90 15.61
C VAL A 31 -6.15 3.88 17.13
N ASP A 32 -5.55 2.84 17.68
CA ASP A 32 -5.16 2.80 19.10
C ASP A 32 -3.71 3.31 19.28
N ILE A 33 -3.58 4.62 19.46
CA ILE A 33 -2.28 5.31 19.63
C ILE A 33 -1.47 4.69 20.78
N LYS A 34 -2.12 4.38 21.93
CA LYS A 34 -1.41 3.80 23.06
C LYS A 34 -0.85 2.40 22.78
N SER A 35 -1.54 1.65 21.94
CA SER A 35 -1.05 0.36 21.49
C SER A 35 0.10 0.49 20.49
N LEU A 36 0.06 1.48 19.58
CA LEU A 36 1.19 1.77 18.69
C LEU A 36 2.46 2.08 19.48
N GLU A 37 2.38 2.96 20.47
CA GLU A 37 3.51 3.32 21.36
C GLU A 37 4.09 2.09 22.06
N ARG A 38 3.23 1.23 22.63
CA ARG A 38 3.67 -0.01 23.32
C ARG A 38 4.32 -1.02 22.39
N LEU A 39 3.91 -1.04 21.12
CA LEU A 39 4.42 -1.96 20.09
C LEU A 39 5.63 -1.39 19.33
N GLY A 40 6.02 -0.14 19.59
CA GLY A 40 7.08 0.54 18.84
C GLY A 40 6.73 0.71 17.36
N VAL A 41 5.46 0.97 17.05
CA VAL A 41 4.95 1.14 15.69
C VAL A 41 4.70 2.61 15.42
N ASP A 42 5.33 3.15 14.39
CA ASP A 42 5.12 4.52 13.94
C ASP A 42 3.74 4.70 13.26
N LEU A 43 3.29 5.94 13.19
CA LEU A 43 2.05 6.31 12.52
C LEU A 43 2.29 7.37 11.45
N VAL A 44 1.85 7.09 10.22
CA VAL A 44 1.89 8.06 9.12
C VAL A 44 0.58 8.08 8.34
N ARG A 45 0.33 9.16 7.60
CA ARG A 45 -0.76 9.24 6.64
C ARG A 45 -0.20 9.31 5.22
N ARG A 46 -0.63 8.39 4.37
CA ARG A 46 -0.25 8.37 2.96
C ARG A 46 -1.17 9.26 2.11
N PRO A 47 -0.70 9.75 0.95
CA PRO A 47 -1.50 10.61 0.07
C PRO A 47 -2.60 9.86 -0.69
N THR A 48 -2.55 8.52 -0.70
CA THR A 48 -3.54 7.65 -1.35
C THR A 48 -4.67 7.29 -0.40
N GLY A 49 -5.82 6.92 -0.96
CA GLY A 49 -6.94 6.39 -0.19
C GLY A 49 -6.70 4.96 0.34
N GLY A 50 -7.79 4.30 0.70
CA GLY A 50 -7.80 2.95 1.27
C GLY A 50 -7.80 2.93 2.79
N LYS A 51 -7.67 1.73 3.37
CA LYS A 51 -7.65 1.49 4.82
C LYS A 51 -6.23 1.41 5.37
N ALA A 52 -6.09 1.37 6.70
CA ALA A 52 -4.80 1.26 7.37
C ALA A 52 -4.03 0.00 6.95
N VAL A 53 -2.74 0.15 6.76
CA VAL A 53 -1.78 -0.94 6.47
C VAL A 53 -0.69 -0.91 7.52
N LEU A 54 -0.44 -2.04 8.16
CA LEU A 54 0.73 -2.23 8.98
C LEU A 54 1.88 -2.69 8.09
N HIS A 55 2.90 -1.86 7.98
CA HIS A 55 4.18 -2.16 7.34
C HIS A 55 5.14 -2.69 8.39
N ASP A 56 5.48 -3.98 8.29
CA ASP A 56 6.35 -4.68 9.24
C ASP A 56 7.29 -5.60 8.46
N ASP A 57 7.05 -6.91 8.42
CA ASP A 57 7.81 -7.84 7.59
C ASP A 57 7.27 -7.86 6.16
N GLU A 58 7.68 -6.87 5.36
CA GLU A 58 7.15 -6.66 4.01
C GLU A 58 8.17 -6.04 3.06
N LEU A 59 7.83 -5.96 1.78
CA LEU A 59 8.44 -5.09 0.77
C LEU A 59 7.39 -4.10 0.27
N THR A 60 7.65 -2.81 0.40
CA THR A 60 6.82 -1.79 -0.27
C THR A 60 7.38 -1.49 -1.65
N TYR A 61 6.50 -1.47 -2.65
CA TYR A 61 6.80 -0.92 -3.97
C TYR A 61 6.08 0.41 -4.20
N SER A 62 6.66 1.29 -5.01
CA SER A 62 5.96 2.45 -5.55
C SER A 62 6.36 2.72 -6.99
N VAL A 63 5.37 3.13 -7.80
CA VAL A 63 5.53 3.51 -9.20
C VAL A 63 5.01 4.92 -9.35
N ALA A 64 5.87 5.83 -9.80
CA ALA A 64 5.53 7.21 -10.13
C ALA A 64 5.71 7.44 -11.62
N ILE A 65 4.63 7.81 -12.34
CA ILE A 65 4.62 7.90 -13.80
C ILE A 65 3.84 9.12 -14.23
N PRO A 66 4.34 9.94 -15.17
CA PRO A 66 3.51 10.93 -15.85
C PRO A 66 2.31 10.27 -16.54
N GLU A 67 1.12 10.85 -16.43
CA GLU A 67 -0.11 10.30 -17.04
C GLU A 67 0.00 10.15 -18.57
N ARG A 68 0.79 11.01 -19.21
CA ARG A 68 1.07 10.91 -20.65
C ARG A 68 1.84 9.64 -21.04
N ASP A 69 2.66 9.09 -20.12
CA ASP A 69 3.51 7.93 -20.37
C ASP A 69 2.79 6.61 -20.03
N LEU A 70 1.64 6.70 -19.35
CA LEU A 70 0.74 5.57 -19.07
C LEU A 70 -0.72 6.02 -19.25
N PRO A 71 -1.18 6.22 -20.49
CA PRO A 71 -2.55 6.66 -20.77
C PRO A 71 -3.57 5.59 -20.35
N GLY A 72 -4.77 6.05 -20.03
CA GLY A 72 -5.89 5.19 -19.63
C GLY A 72 -6.60 5.70 -18.38
N THR A 73 -7.72 5.09 -18.06
CA THR A 73 -8.48 5.36 -16.83
C THR A 73 -7.71 4.88 -15.59
N VAL A 74 -8.14 5.32 -14.41
CA VAL A 74 -7.57 4.83 -13.13
C VAL A 74 -7.62 3.30 -13.05
N LEU A 75 -8.73 2.71 -13.50
CA LEU A 75 -8.95 1.28 -13.44
C LEU A 75 -8.02 0.50 -14.38
N GLU A 76 -7.84 0.99 -15.61
CA GLU A 76 -6.98 0.36 -16.61
C GLU A 76 -5.51 0.40 -16.19
N THR A 77 -5.03 1.55 -15.74
CA THR A 77 -3.64 1.67 -15.27
C THR A 77 -3.38 0.90 -13.98
N TYR A 78 -4.36 0.89 -13.05
CA TYR A 78 -4.26 0.06 -11.85
C TYR A 78 -4.17 -1.43 -12.20
N LYS A 79 -5.00 -1.90 -13.14
CA LYS A 79 -4.98 -3.28 -13.64
C LYS A 79 -3.63 -3.62 -14.24
N LEU A 80 -3.13 -2.80 -15.17
CA LEU A 80 -1.87 -3.04 -15.87
C LEU A 80 -0.67 -3.12 -14.92
N LEU A 81 -0.58 -2.21 -13.94
CA LEU A 81 0.48 -2.25 -12.93
C LEU A 81 0.33 -3.46 -12.00
N SER A 82 -0.89 -3.89 -11.70
CA SER A 82 -1.15 -5.09 -10.89
C SER A 82 -0.81 -6.37 -11.67
N GLU A 83 -1.01 -6.40 -13.00
CA GLU A 83 -0.59 -7.52 -13.86
C GLU A 83 0.93 -7.72 -13.82
N ALA A 84 1.71 -6.63 -13.83
CA ALA A 84 3.16 -6.72 -13.66
C ALA A 84 3.53 -7.36 -12.32
N ILE A 85 2.84 -7.00 -11.24
CA ILE A 85 3.09 -7.60 -9.91
C ILE A 85 2.74 -9.08 -9.91
N VAL A 86 1.58 -9.46 -10.43
CA VAL A 86 1.14 -10.87 -10.51
C VAL A 86 2.14 -11.70 -11.30
N ASN A 87 2.57 -11.22 -12.47
CA ASN A 87 3.52 -11.94 -13.32
C ASN A 87 4.88 -12.12 -12.63
N GLY A 88 5.35 -11.07 -11.91
CA GLY A 88 6.57 -11.17 -11.12
C GLY A 88 6.46 -12.21 -10.00
N LEU A 89 5.40 -12.18 -9.22
CA LEU A 89 5.20 -13.18 -8.16
C LEU A 89 5.05 -14.61 -8.70
N ARG A 90 4.37 -14.77 -9.84
CA ARG A 90 4.27 -16.09 -10.52
C ARG A 90 5.61 -16.64 -10.94
N SER A 91 6.54 -15.82 -11.42
CA SER A 91 7.88 -16.27 -11.83
C SER A 91 8.70 -16.80 -10.65
N LEU A 92 8.32 -16.45 -9.42
CA LEU A 92 8.90 -17.00 -8.17
C LEU A 92 8.17 -18.25 -7.65
N GLY A 93 7.19 -18.76 -8.40
CA GLY A 93 6.42 -19.93 -8.00
C GLY A 93 5.23 -19.62 -7.06
N VAL A 94 4.91 -18.35 -6.82
CA VAL A 94 3.69 -17.97 -6.08
C VAL A 94 2.49 -18.17 -6.99
N ALA A 95 1.45 -18.85 -6.53
CA ALA A 95 0.19 -19.01 -7.26
C ALA A 95 -0.65 -17.72 -7.24
N ALA A 96 -0.02 -16.60 -7.67
CA ALA A 96 -0.63 -15.29 -7.65
C ALA A 96 -1.69 -15.14 -8.75
N GLU A 97 -2.83 -14.56 -8.41
CA GLU A 97 -3.93 -14.27 -9.32
C GLU A 97 -4.44 -12.85 -9.11
N MET A 98 -4.97 -12.26 -10.16
CA MET A 98 -5.69 -11.00 -10.06
C MET A 98 -7.19 -11.27 -10.09
N VAL A 99 -7.87 -10.96 -8.99
CA VAL A 99 -9.31 -11.11 -8.87
C VAL A 99 -9.99 -9.76 -9.05
N SER A 100 -10.90 -9.71 -10.04
CA SER A 100 -11.80 -8.55 -10.22
C SER A 100 -12.99 -8.69 -9.27
N LEU A 101 -13.24 -7.66 -8.48
CA LEU A 101 -14.48 -7.60 -7.70
C LEU A 101 -15.58 -7.01 -8.59
N GLU A 102 -16.55 -7.84 -8.95
CA GLU A 102 -17.69 -7.40 -9.74
C GLU A 102 -18.45 -6.26 -9.04
N ARG A 103 -18.93 -5.29 -9.83
CA ARG A 103 -19.85 -4.24 -9.36
C ARG A 103 -21.13 -4.91 -8.84
N GLY A 104 -21.28 -5.01 -7.54
CA GLY A 104 -22.50 -5.56 -6.94
C GLY A 104 -22.29 -6.37 -5.66
N VAL A 105 -21.07 -6.73 -5.31
CA VAL A 105 -20.79 -7.27 -3.98
C VAL A 105 -20.78 -6.11 -2.98
N THR A 106 -21.97 -5.61 -2.66
CA THR A 106 -22.17 -4.79 -1.46
C THR A 106 -21.95 -5.73 -0.28
N VAL A 107 -20.77 -5.61 0.35
CA VAL A 107 -20.60 -6.14 1.70
C VAL A 107 -21.61 -5.38 2.57
N ARG A 108 -22.78 -5.98 2.77
CA ARG A 108 -23.92 -5.39 3.50
C ARG A 108 -23.67 -5.17 4.99
N ASP A 109 -22.49 -5.46 5.48
CA ASP A 109 -22.14 -5.26 6.89
C ASP A 109 -21.23 -4.04 7.04
N SER A 110 -21.87 -2.86 7.07
CA SER A 110 -21.22 -1.57 7.27
C SER A 110 -20.39 -1.47 8.58
N ARG A 111 -20.62 -2.39 9.51
CA ARG A 111 -19.92 -2.47 10.81
C ARG A 111 -18.50 -3.02 10.69
N PHE A 112 -18.17 -3.74 9.62
CA PHE A 112 -16.84 -4.31 9.38
C PHE A 112 -15.99 -3.53 8.36
N GLN A 113 -16.51 -2.47 7.77
CA GLN A 113 -15.79 -1.63 6.80
C GLN A 113 -14.73 -0.72 7.41
N GLN A 114 -14.58 -0.70 8.73
CA GLN A 114 -13.89 0.40 9.40
C GLN A 114 -12.38 0.23 9.60
N ALA A 115 -11.79 -0.95 9.55
CA ALA A 115 -10.49 -1.05 10.22
C ALA A 115 -9.26 -1.32 9.32
N ALA A 116 -9.18 -2.33 8.47
CA ALA A 116 -7.92 -2.69 7.83
C ALA A 116 -7.98 -2.79 6.30
N CYS A 117 -6.89 -2.39 5.62
CA CYS A 117 -6.79 -2.35 4.15
C CYS A 117 -6.95 -3.71 3.47
N PHE A 118 -6.54 -4.78 4.14
CA PHE A 118 -6.69 -6.13 3.60
C PHE A 118 -8.14 -6.65 3.67
N SER A 119 -9.05 -5.95 4.34
CA SER A 119 -10.48 -6.29 4.40
C SER A 119 -11.36 -5.45 3.48
N ALA A 120 -10.85 -4.34 2.94
CA ALA A 120 -11.61 -3.48 2.03
C ALA A 120 -11.41 -3.97 0.59
N PRO A 121 -12.49 -4.19 -0.19
CA PRO A 121 -12.38 -4.57 -1.58
C PRO A 121 -11.75 -3.44 -2.41
N SER A 122 -10.74 -3.77 -3.19
CA SER A 122 -10.26 -2.95 -4.30
C SER A 122 -10.83 -3.51 -5.62
N TRP A 123 -10.90 -2.70 -6.68
CA TRP A 123 -11.40 -3.15 -7.98
C TRP A 123 -10.68 -4.39 -8.51
N TYR A 124 -9.38 -4.50 -8.21
CA TYR A 124 -8.55 -5.67 -8.50
C TYR A 124 -7.73 -5.99 -7.26
N GLU A 125 -7.73 -7.24 -6.86
CA GLU A 125 -6.92 -7.74 -5.75
C GLU A 125 -5.93 -8.78 -6.25
N VAL A 126 -4.70 -8.73 -5.76
CA VAL A 126 -3.70 -9.77 -5.98
C VAL A 126 -3.81 -10.77 -4.85
N VAL A 127 -4.20 -11.99 -5.20
CA VAL A 127 -4.46 -13.08 -4.25
C VAL A 127 -3.60 -14.30 -4.58
N ALA A 128 -3.37 -15.15 -3.59
CA ALA A 128 -2.86 -16.50 -3.75
C ALA A 128 -3.58 -17.42 -2.78
N LEU A 129 -3.98 -18.61 -3.25
CA LEU A 129 -4.77 -19.57 -2.46
C LEU A 129 -6.01 -18.95 -1.80
N GLY A 130 -6.67 -18.03 -2.51
CA GLY A 130 -7.87 -17.32 -2.05
C GLY A 130 -7.62 -16.25 -0.99
N LYS A 131 -6.36 -15.95 -0.65
CA LYS A 131 -5.98 -14.90 0.31
C LYS A 131 -5.29 -13.74 -0.40
N LYS A 132 -5.61 -12.50 0.01
CA LYS A 132 -4.95 -11.29 -0.48
C LYS A 132 -3.50 -11.26 -0.01
N ILE A 133 -2.57 -11.14 -0.95
CA ILE A 133 -1.12 -11.13 -0.70
C ILE A 133 -0.46 -9.81 -1.07
N VAL A 134 -1.16 -8.89 -1.73
CA VAL A 134 -0.68 -7.54 -2.05
C VAL A 134 -1.79 -6.53 -1.81
N GLY A 135 -1.49 -5.46 -1.10
CA GLY A 135 -2.38 -4.32 -0.92
C GLY A 135 -1.87 -3.11 -1.67
N SER A 136 -2.58 -2.65 -2.69
CA SER A 136 -2.17 -1.50 -3.50
C SER A 136 -3.19 -0.36 -3.44
N ALA A 137 -2.69 0.86 -3.64
CA ALA A 137 -3.52 2.05 -3.78
C ALA A 137 -2.92 2.97 -4.85
N GLN A 138 -3.78 3.67 -5.59
CA GLN A 138 -3.38 4.61 -6.62
C GLN A 138 -4.00 5.99 -6.36
N VAL A 139 -3.26 7.04 -6.67
CA VAL A 139 -3.74 8.42 -6.74
C VAL A 139 -3.18 9.08 -7.99
N ARG A 140 -3.97 9.97 -8.59
CA ARG A 140 -3.54 10.86 -9.66
C ARG A 140 -3.54 12.28 -9.16
N ARG A 141 -2.43 12.95 -9.31
CA ARG A 141 -2.29 14.35 -8.89
C ARG A 141 -1.25 15.10 -9.69
N GLY A 142 -1.64 16.24 -10.24
CA GLY A 142 -0.71 17.10 -11.01
C GLY A 142 -0.12 16.39 -12.22
N GLY A 143 -0.91 15.60 -12.95
CA GLY A 143 -0.48 14.86 -14.14
C GLY A 143 0.43 13.66 -13.86
N ILE A 144 0.53 13.23 -12.58
CA ILE A 144 1.33 12.08 -12.15
C ILE A 144 0.43 11.00 -11.57
N ILE A 145 0.61 9.77 -12.03
CA ILE A 145 0.09 8.55 -11.41
C ILE A 145 1.09 8.11 -10.34
N LEU A 146 0.63 7.97 -9.11
CA LEU A 146 1.34 7.29 -8.05
C LEU A 146 0.55 6.05 -7.66
N GLN A 147 1.10 4.86 -7.91
CA GLN A 147 0.61 3.61 -7.35
C GLN A 147 1.67 3.03 -6.43
N HIS A 148 1.27 2.62 -5.25
CA HIS A 148 2.14 1.94 -4.31
C HIS A 148 1.40 0.82 -3.61
N GLY A 149 2.14 -0.11 -3.01
CA GLY A 149 1.56 -1.23 -2.30
C GLY A 149 2.54 -1.96 -1.42
N SER A 150 1.97 -2.72 -0.50
CA SER A 150 2.65 -3.60 0.44
C SER A 150 2.57 -5.04 -0.04
N ILE A 151 3.69 -5.74 -0.01
CA ILE A 151 3.86 -7.17 -0.30
C ILE A 151 4.40 -7.83 0.98
N PRO A 152 3.53 -8.27 1.92
CA PRO A 152 3.97 -8.87 3.17
C PRO A 152 4.66 -10.22 2.92
N PHE A 153 5.77 -10.45 3.64
CA PHE A 153 6.38 -11.79 3.76
C PHE A 153 5.68 -12.59 4.83
N HIS A 154 5.38 -11.95 5.96
CA HIS A 154 4.52 -12.52 7.00
C HIS A 154 3.43 -11.52 7.37
N MET A 155 2.20 -12.01 7.48
CA MET A 155 1.04 -11.25 7.91
C MET A 155 0.68 -11.64 9.35
N ASP A 156 0.92 -10.72 10.29
CA ASP A 156 0.50 -10.87 11.69
C ASP A 156 -0.83 -10.13 11.92
N ALA A 157 -1.93 -10.87 11.78
CA ALA A 157 -3.28 -10.33 11.95
C ALA A 157 -3.51 -9.81 13.39
N ALA A 158 -2.95 -10.48 14.39
CA ALA A 158 -3.08 -10.07 15.80
C ALA A 158 -2.38 -8.72 16.05
N LYS A 159 -1.17 -8.52 15.49
CA LYS A 159 -0.44 -7.24 15.58
C LYS A 159 -1.20 -6.12 14.87
N VAL A 160 -1.75 -6.39 13.67
CA VAL A 160 -2.60 -5.42 12.95
C VAL A 160 -3.79 -5.00 13.80
N VAL A 161 -4.52 -5.96 14.38
CA VAL A 161 -5.72 -5.66 15.19
C VAL A 161 -5.38 -4.87 16.44
N LYS A 162 -4.25 -5.15 17.10
CA LYS A 162 -3.77 -4.36 18.26
C LYS A 162 -3.48 -2.89 17.92
N CYS A 163 -3.15 -2.58 16.68
CA CYS A 163 -2.95 -1.20 16.21
C CYS A 163 -4.26 -0.43 15.99
N LEU A 164 -5.41 -1.11 15.97
CA LEU A 164 -6.69 -0.54 15.58
C LEU A 164 -7.62 -0.43 16.80
N LYS A 165 -8.47 0.61 16.81
CA LYS A 165 -9.54 0.73 17.79
C LYS A 165 -10.61 -0.32 17.56
N THR A 166 -10.93 -1.07 18.60
CA THR A 166 -12.04 -2.01 18.66
C THR A 166 -12.93 -1.67 19.85
N SER A 167 -14.23 -1.85 19.69
CA SER A 167 -15.21 -1.54 20.76
C SER A 167 -15.31 -2.62 21.82
N SER A 168 -14.77 -3.81 21.55
CA SER A 168 -14.77 -4.96 22.47
C SER A 168 -13.77 -6.02 22.05
N GLN A 169 -13.37 -6.90 22.98
CA GLN A 169 -12.54 -8.05 22.68
C GLN A 169 -13.18 -8.94 21.59
N ALA A 170 -14.48 -9.18 21.67
CA ALA A 170 -15.21 -9.96 20.65
C ALA A 170 -15.12 -9.35 19.23
N GLN A 171 -15.05 -8.02 19.12
CA GLN A 171 -14.80 -7.36 17.83
C GLN A 171 -13.35 -7.55 17.37
N ALA A 172 -12.40 -7.44 18.28
CA ALA A 172 -10.99 -7.70 17.99
C ALA A 172 -10.79 -9.13 17.48
N ASP A 173 -11.32 -10.13 18.16
CA ASP A 173 -11.21 -11.55 17.79
C ASP A 173 -11.83 -11.84 16.41
N ARG A 174 -12.98 -11.23 16.11
CA ARG A 174 -13.62 -11.35 14.78
C ARG A 174 -12.78 -10.72 13.68
N LEU A 175 -12.19 -9.54 13.94
CA LEU A 175 -11.36 -8.84 12.97
C LEU A 175 -10.07 -9.62 12.72
N GLU A 176 -9.44 -10.17 13.75
CA GLU A 176 -8.26 -11.01 13.63
C GLU A 176 -8.56 -12.28 12.82
N SER A 177 -9.64 -12.97 13.15
CA SER A 177 -10.08 -14.16 12.40
C SER A 177 -10.35 -13.82 10.92
N MET A 178 -11.00 -12.70 10.66
CA MET A 178 -11.29 -12.25 9.29
C MET A 178 -10.00 -11.95 8.52
N LEU A 179 -9.04 -11.22 9.12
CA LEU A 179 -7.77 -10.90 8.49
C LEU A 179 -6.94 -12.16 8.22
N SER A 180 -6.84 -13.07 9.17
CA SER A 180 -6.11 -14.33 9.03
C SER A 180 -6.69 -15.24 7.93
N ASN A 181 -8.01 -15.16 7.71
CA ASN A 181 -8.68 -15.93 6.67
C ASN A 181 -8.58 -15.29 5.29
N LYS A 182 -8.57 -13.95 5.20
CA LYS A 182 -8.64 -13.21 3.93
C LYS A 182 -7.29 -12.71 3.41
N SER A 183 -6.25 -12.68 4.24
CA SER A 183 -4.93 -12.18 3.87
C SER A 183 -3.81 -13.10 4.34
N ALA A 184 -2.67 -13.02 3.66
CA ALA A 184 -1.47 -13.77 4.02
C ALA A 184 -0.23 -13.06 3.49
N GLY A 185 0.93 -13.36 4.05
CA GLY A 185 2.22 -13.03 3.48
C GLY A 185 2.72 -14.10 2.51
N LEU A 186 3.72 -13.78 1.71
CA LEU A 186 4.28 -14.67 0.70
C LEU A 186 4.78 -15.99 1.30
N CYS A 187 5.47 -15.94 2.46
CA CYS A 187 5.96 -17.12 3.15
C CYS A 187 4.87 -18.02 3.74
N GLN A 188 3.63 -17.52 3.81
CA GLN A 188 2.48 -18.28 4.31
C GLN A 188 1.69 -18.97 3.17
N VAL A 189 1.91 -18.59 1.92
CA VAL A 189 1.23 -19.15 0.74
C VAL A 189 2.18 -19.84 -0.25
N CYS A 190 3.47 -19.77 -0.01
CA CYS A 190 4.49 -20.38 -0.86
C CYS A 190 5.42 -21.25 0.00
N ASN A 191 5.76 -22.43 -0.52
CA ASN A 191 6.67 -23.37 0.17
C ASN A 191 8.16 -23.10 -0.15
N THR A 192 8.46 -22.13 -1.01
CA THR A 192 9.82 -21.71 -1.36
C THR A 192 10.28 -20.58 -0.45
N ASN A 193 11.56 -20.61 -0.09
CA ASN A 193 12.16 -19.49 0.65
C ASN A 193 12.41 -18.31 -0.30
N ILE A 194 11.44 -17.40 -0.38
CA ILE A 194 11.49 -16.20 -1.23
C ILE A 194 12.09 -15.06 -0.39
N THR A 195 13.15 -14.44 -0.89
CA THR A 195 13.77 -13.27 -0.26
C THR A 195 13.25 -11.97 -0.86
N ARG A 196 13.45 -10.83 -0.15
CA ARG A 196 13.12 -9.50 -0.67
C ARG A 196 13.83 -9.22 -2.00
N ARG A 197 15.10 -9.61 -2.12
CA ARG A 197 15.88 -9.45 -3.35
C ARG A 197 15.30 -10.25 -4.53
N ASP A 198 14.76 -11.43 -4.27
CA ASP A 198 14.11 -12.24 -5.31
C ASP A 198 12.86 -11.53 -5.81
N VAL A 199 12.04 -10.98 -4.89
CA VAL A 199 10.83 -10.23 -5.25
C VAL A 199 11.21 -8.95 -6.03
N GLU A 200 12.18 -8.17 -5.58
CA GLU A 200 12.66 -6.97 -6.29
C GLU A 200 13.12 -7.31 -7.71
N ALA A 201 14.01 -8.30 -7.86
CA ALA A 201 14.55 -8.70 -9.17
C ALA A 201 13.45 -9.19 -10.10
N SER A 202 12.54 -10.01 -9.59
CA SER A 202 11.41 -10.55 -10.34
C SER A 202 10.44 -9.45 -10.78
N LEU A 203 10.13 -8.50 -9.91
CA LEU A 203 9.26 -7.37 -10.24
C LEU A 203 9.90 -6.45 -11.28
N VAL A 204 11.19 -6.13 -11.18
CA VAL A 204 11.90 -5.35 -12.22
C VAL A 204 11.74 -6.01 -13.58
N LEU A 205 12.02 -7.30 -13.69
CA LEU A 205 11.87 -8.05 -14.94
C LEU A 205 10.42 -8.06 -15.42
N SER A 206 9.49 -8.29 -14.53
CA SER A 206 8.06 -8.33 -14.87
C SER A 206 7.52 -6.98 -15.32
N PHE A 207 7.89 -5.89 -14.67
CA PHE A 207 7.53 -4.53 -15.11
C PHE A 207 8.14 -4.21 -16.48
N THR A 208 9.41 -4.59 -16.72
CA THR A 208 10.06 -4.48 -18.04
C THR A 208 9.24 -5.19 -19.12
N HIS A 209 8.88 -6.44 -18.90
CA HIS A 209 8.14 -7.23 -19.89
C HIS A 209 6.69 -6.77 -20.07
N THR A 210 5.99 -6.52 -18.98
CA THR A 210 4.54 -6.19 -19.01
C THR A 210 4.29 -4.80 -19.59
N LEU A 211 5.17 -3.84 -19.31
CA LEU A 211 5.01 -2.46 -19.74
C LEU A 211 5.86 -2.12 -20.98
N GLY A 212 6.75 -3.01 -21.40
CA GLY A 212 7.67 -2.75 -22.51
C GLY A 212 8.73 -1.68 -22.19
N TRP A 213 9.02 -1.47 -20.90
CA TRP A 213 9.97 -0.44 -20.47
C TRP A 213 11.39 -0.98 -20.37
N ASN A 214 12.37 -0.10 -20.63
CA ASN A 214 13.76 -0.34 -20.25
C ASN A 214 13.97 0.23 -18.84
N ILE A 215 14.12 -0.65 -17.83
CA ILE A 215 14.31 -0.25 -16.44
C ILE A 215 15.80 -0.31 -16.11
N GLU A 216 16.37 0.81 -15.77
CA GLU A 216 17.75 0.94 -15.34
C GLU A 216 17.82 1.35 -13.88
N LYS A 217 18.86 0.87 -13.18
CA LYS A 217 19.10 1.27 -11.79
C LYS A 217 19.50 2.73 -11.74
N GLY A 218 18.68 3.53 -11.05
CA GLY A 218 18.93 4.95 -10.83
C GLY A 218 19.16 5.28 -9.35
N TYR A 219 19.54 6.53 -9.11
CA TYR A 219 19.65 7.09 -7.78
C TYR A 219 18.92 8.43 -7.75
N LEU A 220 18.46 8.82 -6.57
CA LEU A 220 17.89 10.16 -6.38
C LEU A 220 18.94 11.23 -6.66
N THR A 221 18.51 12.24 -7.39
CA THR A 221 19.33 13.45 -7.59
C THR A 221 19.46 14.25 -6.27
N LYS A 222 20.39 15.18 -6.21
CA LYS A 222 20.53 16.05 -5.03
C LYS A 222 19.25 16.86 -4.77
N ASP A 223 18.61 17.33 -5.81
CA ASP A 223 17.38 18.11 -5.71
C ASP A 223 16.22 17.24 -5.20
N GLU A 224 16.09 16.00 -5.68
CA GLU A 224 15.08 15.05 -5.17
C GLU A 224 15.31 14.70 -3.70
N ILE A 225 16.56 14.52 -3.28
CA ILE A 225 16.90 14.29 -1.87
C ILE A 225 16.51 15.51 -1.04
N GLN A 226 16.88 16.71 -1.47
CA GLN A 226 16.56 17.94 -0.76
C GLN A 226 15.04 18.15 -0.67
N GLU A 227 14.30 18.00 -1.78
CA GLU A 227 12.84 18.13 -1.79
C GLU A 227 12.14 17.06 -0.92
N SER A 228 12.69 15.84 -0.89
CA SER A 228 12.15 14.78 -0.02
C SER A 228 12.31 15.11 1.46
N LEU A 229 13.47 15.69 1.87
CA LEU A 229 13.71 16.14 3.23
C LEU A 229 12.76 17.29 3.61
N GLU A 230 12.58 18.26 2.73
CA GLU A 230 11.65 19.37 2.93
C GLU A 230 10.18 18.88 3.07
N LEU A 231 9.76 17.94 2.21
CA LEU A 231 8.44 17.33 2.31
C LEU A 231 8.28 16.51 3.60
N SER A 232 9.30 15.80 4.01
CA SER A 232 9.31 15.07 5.27
C SER A 232 9.14 16.03 6.46
N GLN A 233 9.94 17.11 6.50
CA GLN A 233 9.92 18.06 7.61
C GLN A 233 8.67 18.93 7.64
N ASN A 234 8.24 19.46 6.49
CA ASN A 234 7.23 20.52 6.41
C ASN A 234 5.81 20.00 6.14
N LYS A 235 5.66 18.70 5.83
CA LYS A 235 4.35 18.13 5.51
C LYS A 235 4.13 16.75 6.10
N TYR A 236 4.78 15.73 5.57
CA TYR A 236 4.46 14.34 5.88
C TYR A 236 4.89 13.91 7.28
N GLY A 237 5.93 14.51 7.85
CA GLY A 237 6.36 14.33 9.24
C GLY A 237 5.63 15.24 10.24
N GLN A 238 4.74 16.12 9.77
CA GLN A 238 3.97 16.98 10.67
C GLN A 238 2.78 16.21 11.28
N GLU A 239 2.60 16.36 12.60
CA GLU A 239 1.47 15.79 13.32
C GLU A 239 0.13 16.25 12.72
N SER A 240 0.02 17.52 12.33
CA SER A 240 -1.17 18.06 11.68
C SER A 240 -1.53 17.33 10.39
N TRP A 241 -0.54 16.88 9.59
CA TRP A 241 -0.82 16.08 8.41
C TRP A 241 -1.35 14.69 8.79
N THR A 242 -0.68 14.02 9.72
CA THR A 242 -1.05 12.67 10.13
C THR A 242 -2.41 12.63 10.84
N MET A 243 -2.64 13.53 11.80
CA MET A 243 -3.86 13.53 12.61
C MET A 243 -5.05 14.15 11.90
N THR A 244 -4.89 15.30 11.25
CA THR A 244 -6.00 16.12 10.75
C THR A 244 -6.04 16.32 9.24
N ARG A 245 -5.17 15.67 8.47
CA ARG A 245 -5.03 15.87 7.01
C ARG A 245 -4.58 17.28 6.64
N GLY A 246 -3.87 17.98 7.52
CA GLY A 246 -3.47 19.37 7.33
C GLY A 246 -4.63 20.36 7.31
N LYS A 247 -5.77 20.05 7.92
CA LYS A 247 -6.95 20.92 7.94
C LYS A 247 -6.78 22.24 8.69
N GLN A 248 -5.60 22.51 9.26
CA GLN A 248 -5.28 23.80 9.86
C GLN A 248 -4.62 24.80 8.89
N SER A 249 -4.23 24.39 7.71
CA SER A 249 -3.89 25.29 6.62
C SER A 249 -5.05 25.31 5.63
N ALA A 250 -5.83 26.35 5.69
CA ALA A 250 -6.81 26.69 4.68
C ALA A 250 -6.15 26.64 3.29
N ASP A 251 -6.88 26.09 2.34
CA ASP A 251 -6.71 26.30 0.91
C ASP A 251 -5.33 26.02 0.31
N ILE A 252 -5.01 24.74 0.09
CA ILE A 252 -4.16 24.38 -1.02
C ILE A 252 -4.98 23.53 -2.00
N ASP A 253 -5.46 24.24 -3.03
CA ASP A 253 -6.02 23.81 -4.29
C ASP A 253 -6.26 22.28 -4.46
N LEU A 254 -7.51 21.91 -4.25
CA LEU A 254 -8.15 20.70 -4.78
C LEU A 254 -8.87 21.07 -6.10
N THR A 255 -8.14 21.59 -7.07
CA THR A 255 -8.60 21.67 -8.46
C THR A 255 -7.67 20.89 -9.37
#